data_26cf58d409f53d39f781f88de3bf6ac5
#
_entry.id   26cf58d409f53d39f781f88de3bf6ac5
#
_cell.length_a   1.000
_cell.length_b   1.000
_cell.length_c   1.000
_cell.angle_alpha   90.00
_cell.angle_beta   90.00
_cell.angle_gamma   90.00
#
_symmetry.space_group_name_H-M   'P 1'
#
loop_
_entity.id
_entity.type
_entity.pdbx_description
1 polymer ?
#
loop_
_entity_poly.entity_id
_entity_poly.type
_entity_poly.pdbx_seq_one_letter_code
_entity_poly.pdbx_strand_id
1 'polypeptide(L)'
;EIGIAYLATNDSRSAIAAFDRVVKEKPRSSYARKSLMKVGMAYYNNDENDKALENLKNVVAQYPNTEESREALNIISNIYRDKNEIQSYFDYIEKNNLAVISIDKQDSLSFVTIQDFYSKRDYNETLKGARQYLDKYQNGAYLLDVHYYAMKSLEGLGETEEIRQHIEYVINQPDNDYTDNALLLIARMDYDAENYSSSAEYYDRLADITENQDIMLEAIEGSMKSHYFNNEYNKSIEKANEILAINEISDNQKIQANYILAKSYFDKGDYEESLKYFNICTGLDKTEIGAESGYSSAVCIYNLQ
;
A
#
# COMPACT_ATOMS: atom_id res chain seq x y z
N GLU A 1 17.10 -11.46 -43.02
CA GLU A 1 15.79 -11.17 -43.60
C GLU A 1 14.75 -12.25 -43.28
N ILE A 2 15.03 -13.56 -43.53
CA ILE A 2 14.12 -14.67 -43.29
C ILE A 2 13.64 -14.70 -41.81
N GLY A 3 14.56 -14.61 -40.84
CA GLY A 3 14.20 -14.59 -39.42
C GLY A 3 13.30 -13.39 -39.04
N ILE A 4 13.50 -12.23 -39.65
CA ILE A 4 12.64 -11.05 -39.44
C ILE A 4 11.24 -11.29 -40.00
N ALA A 5 11.12 -11.93 -41.15
CA ALA A 5 9.83 -12.28 -41.74
C ALA A 5 9.04 -13.24 -40.83
N TYR A 6 9.70 -14.23 -40.23
CA TYR A 6 9.07 -15.12 -39.27
C TYR A 6 8.61 -14.39 -37.98
N LEU A 7 9.39 -13.43 -37.46
CA LEU A 7 8.95 -12.59 -36.33
C LEU A 7 7.69 -11.78 -36.68
N ALA A 8 7.63 -11.23 -37.92
CA ALA A 8 6.47 -10.47 -38.37
C ALA A 8 5.18 -11.33 -38.49
N THR A 9 5.33 -12.64 -38.62
CA THR A 9 4.19 -13.62 -38.61
C THR A 9 3.99 -14.32 -37.27
N ASN A 10 4.62 -13.85 -36.21
CA ASN A 10 4.57 -14.47 -34.87
C ASN A 10 5.10 -15.92 -34.82
N ASP A 11 5.87 -16.37 -35.81
CA ASP A 11 6.56 -17.65 -35.79
C ASP A 11 7.94 -17.53 -35.15
N SER A 12 7.96 -17.36 -33.83
CA SER A 12 9.19 -17.20 -33.06
C SER A 12 10.12 -18.41 -33.19
N ARG A 13 9.61 -19.62 -33.34
CA ARG A 13 10.41 -20.85 -33.45
C ARG A 13 11.23 -20.88 -34.74
N SER A 14 10.59 -20.59 -35.86
CA SER A 14 11.26 -20.50 -37.17
C SER A 14 12.20 -19.30 -37.24
N ALA A 15 11.85 -18.19 -36.60
CA ALA A 15 12.71 -17.02 -36.50
C ALA A 15 14.00 -17.34 -35.73
N ILE A 16 13.92 -17.97 -34.55
CA ILE A 16 15.07 -18.37 -33.75
C ILE A 16 15.96 -19.29 -34.58
N ALA A 17 15.42 -20.33 -35.22
CA ALA A 17 16.19 -21.26 -36.05
C ALA A 17 16.91 -20.54 -37.20
N ALA A 18 16.27 -19.55 -37.84
CA ALA A 18 16.88 -18.77 -38.92
C ALA A 18 18.02 -17.86 -38.39
N PHE A 19 17.87 -17.23 -37.23
CA PHE A 19 18.90 -16.40 -36.63
C PHE A 19 20.07 -17.24 -36.12
N ASP A 20 19.82 -18.39 -35.45
CA ASP A 20 20.86 -19.32 -35.01
C ASP A 20 21.73 -19.82 -36.16
N ARG A 21 21.13 -20.05 -37.33
CA ARG A 21 21.87 -20.41 -38.51
C ARG A 21 22.87 -19.32 -38.91
N VAL A 22 22.48 -18.05 -38.85
CA VAL A 22 23.38 -16.91 -39.12
C VAL A 22 24.54 -16.87 -38.12
N VAL A 23 24.25 -17.08 -36.85
CA VAL A 23 25.27 -17.10 -35.77
C VAL A 23 26.27 -18.22 -35.99
N LYS A 24 25.82 -19.43 -36.41
CA LYS A 24 26.68 -20.59 -36.68
C LYS A 24 27.53 -20.42 -37.95
N GLU A 25 26.90 -19.93 -39.02
CA GLU A 25 27.58 -19.83 -40.34
C GLU A 25 28.53 -18.62 -40.43
N LYS A 26 28.27 -17.53 -39.73
CA LYS A 26 29.01 -16.26 -39.81
C LYS A 26 29.29 -15.64 -38.43
N PRO A 27 29.90 -16.36 -37.47
CA PRO A 27 29.96 -15.99 -36.03
C PRO A 27 30.66 -14.66 -35.74
N ARG A 28 31.54 -14.18 -36.63
CA ARG A 28 32.28 -12.91 -36.48
C ARG A 28 31.65 -11.73 -37.24
N SER A 29 30.51 -11.93 -37.88
CA SER A 29 29.85 -10.88 -38.66
C SER A 29 28.98 -9.97 -37.77
N SER A 30 28.75 -8.75 -38.20
CA SER A 30 27.76 -7.86 -37.61
C SER A 30 26.34 -8.44 -37.65
N TYR A 31 26.07 -9.33 -38.60
CA TYR A 31 24.81 -10.06 -38.70
C TYR A 31 24.66 -11.11 -37.62
N ALA A 32 25.74 -11.80 -37.24
CA ALA A 32 25.70 -12.77 -36.13
C ALA A 32 25.34 -12.07 -34.81
N ARG A 33 25.97 -10.91 -34.53
CA ARG A 33 25.68 -10.11 -33.32
C ARG A 33 24.21 -9.70 -33.27
N LYS A 34 23.70 -9.14 -34.35
CA LYS A 34 22.27 -8.76 -34.46
C LYS A 34 21.33 -9.97 -34.35
N SER A 35 21.72 -11.08 -34.96
CA SER A 35 20.93 -12.31 -34.88
C SER A 35 20.87 -12.87 -33.49
N LEU A 36 21.99 -12.93 -32.76
CA LEU A 36 22.01 -13.40 -31.35
C LEU A 36 21.15 -12.51 -30.46
N MET A 37 21.19 -11.18 -30.65
CA MET A 37 20.30 -10.25 -29.97
C MET A 37 18.82 -10.55 -30.26
N LYS A 38 18.47 -10.78 -31.55
CA LYS A 38 17.10 -11.12 -31.95
C LYS A 38 16.59 -12.46 -31.37
N VAL A 39 17.48 -13.46 -31.20
CA VAL A 39 17.18 -14.71 -30.50
C VAL A 39 16.80 -14.43 -29.05
N GLY A 40 17.62 -13.65 -28.32
CA GLY A 40 17.33 -13.28 -26.94
C GLY A 40 16.00 -12.51 -26.81
N MET A 41 15.74 -11.56 -27.72
CA MET A 41 14.45 -10.84 -27.75
C MET A 41 13.27 -11.75 -28.07
N ALA A 42 13.43 -12.72 -28.97
CA ALA A 42 12.34 -13.65 -29.31
C ALA A 42 11.96 -14.53 -28.12
N TYR A 43 12.95 -15.01 -27.35
CA TYR A 43 12.67 -15.72 -26.11
C TYR A 43 11.98 -14.83 -25.06
N TYR A 44 12.44 -13.58 -24.90
CA TYR A 44 11.82 -12.62 -23.98
C TYR A 44 10.36 -12.35 -24.34
N ASN A 45 10.07 -12.10 -25.62
CA ASN A 45 8.70 -11.85 -26.09
C ASN A 45 7.78 -13.07 -25.98
N ASN A 46 8.34 -14.27 -25.81
CA ASN A 46 7.59 -15.50 -25.59
C ASN A 46 7.53 -15.90 -24.09
N ASP A 47 7.91 -15.01 -23.18
CA ASP A 47 7.98 -15.28 -21.73
C ASP A 47 8.94 -16.41 -21.34
N GLU A 48 9.86 -16.81 -22.24
CA GLU A 48 10.91 -17.79 -22.00
C GLU A 48 12.14 -17.13 -21.35
N ASN A 49 11.93 -16.49 -20.19
CA ASN A 49 12.89 -15.60 -19.56
C ASN A 49 14.26 -16.21 -19.27
N ASP A 50 14.34 -17.50 -18.91
CA ASP A 50 15.63 -18.13 -18.62
C ASP A 50 16.47 -18.31 -19.89
N LYS A 51 15.85 -18.69 -21.02
CA LYS A 51 16.53 -18.76 -22.31
C LYS A 51 16.87 -17.37 -22.84
N ALA A 52 16.01 -16.39 -22.61
CA ALA A 52 16.30 -14.99 -22.95
C ALA A 52 17.55 -14.52 -22.20
N LEU A 53 17.63 -14.73 -20.87
CA LEU A 53 18.80 -14.36 -20.06
C LEU A 53 20.08 -15.02 -20.56
N GLU A 54 20.05 -16.33 -20.87
CA GLU A 54 21.21 -17.05 -21.40
C GLU A 54 21.74 -16.40 -22.69
N ASN A 55 20.85 -16.18 -23.67
CA ASN A 55 21.21 -15.60 -24.96
C ASN A 55 21.65 -14.14 -24.86
N LEU A 56 20.95 -13.34 -24.07
CA LEU A 56 21.28 -11.92 -23.88
C LEU A 56 22.62 -11.75 -23.12
N LYS A 57 22.90 -12.58 -22.10
CA LYS A 57 24.21 -12.59 -21.44
C LYS A 57 25.33 -13.00 -22.41
N ASN A 58 25.07 -13.91 -23.35
CA ASN A 58 26.02 -14.24 -24.43
C ASN A 58 26.29 -13.05 -25.36
N VAL A 59 25.25 -12.21 -25.68
CA VAL A 59 25.46 -10.97 -26.44
C VAL A 59 26.41 -10.06 -25.70
N VAL A 60 26.16 -9.82 -24.42
CA VAL A 60 26.98 -8.93 -23.57
C VAL A 60 28.42 -9.43 -23.47
N ALA A 61 28.63 -10.72 -23.28
CA ALA A 61 29.96 -11.32 -23.13
C ALA A 61 30.76 -11.33 -24.43
N GLN A 62 30.12 -11.65 -25.56
CA GLN A 62 30.81 -11.78 -26.85
C GLN A 62 31.01 -10.44 -27.57
N TYR A 63 30.16 -9.47 -27.34
CA TYR A 63 30.15 -8.18 -28.04
C TYR A 63 30.10 -6.98 -27.07
N PRO A 64 31.04 -6.86 -26.12
CA PRO A 64 31.02 -5.79 -25.13
C PRO A 64 31.07 -4.40 -25.81
N ASN A 65 30.49 -3.40 -25.17
CA ASN A 65 30.47 -1.98 -25.58
C ASN A 65 29.76 -1.71 -26.92
N THR A 66 28.98 -2.66 -27.44
CA THR A 66 28.16 -2.45 -28.65
C THR A 66 26.75 -1.95 -28.28
N GLU A 67 26.01 -1.45 -29.28
CA GLU A 67 24.62 -1.07 -29.11
C GLU A 67 23.77 -2.27 -28.69
N GLU A 68 23.97 -3.44 -29.31
CA GLU A 68 23.27 -4.66 -28.99
C GLU A 68 23.56 -5.13 -27.56
N SER A 69 24.78 -4.94 -27.07
CA SER A 69 25.12 -5.23 -25.66
C SER A 69 24.37 -4.32 -24.69
N ARG A 70 24.25 -3.04 -24.99
CA ARG A 70 23.46 -2.09 -24.14
C ARG A 70 21.98 -2.42 -24.16
N GLU A 71 21.43 -2.75 -25.33
CA GLU A 71 20.04 -3.19 -25.46
C GLU A 71 19.79 -4.50 -24.71
N ALA A 72 20.74 -5.47 -24.80
CA ALA A 72 20.68 -6.71 -24.06
C ALA A 72 20.66 -6.47 -22.53
N LEU A 73 21.50 -5.57 -22.02
CA LEU A 73 21.52 -5.21 -20.60
C LEU A 73 20.21 -4.60 -20.13
N ASN A 74 19.55 -3.80 -20.95
CA ASN A 74 18.22 -3.25 -20.62
C ASN A 74 17.17 -4.36 -20.49
N ILE A 75 17.16 -5.34 -21.42
CA ILE A 75 16.21 -6.46 -21.33
C ILE A 75 16.55 -7.38 -20.17
N ILE A 76 17.83 -7.65 -19.90
CA ILE A 76 18.28 -8.41 -18.73
C ILE A 76 17.77 -7.73 -17.43
N SER A 77 17.90 -6.40 -17.33
CA SER A 77 17.38 -5.64 -16.21
C SER A 77 15.86 -5.81 -16.03
N ASN A 78 15.09 -5.72 -17.13
CA ASN A 78 13.65 -5.93 -17.09
C ASN A 78 13.28 -7.34 -16.62
N ILE A 79 13.94 -8.38 -17.16
CA ILE A 79 13.69 -9.76 -16.74
C ILE A 79 13.93 -9.93 -15.24
N TYR A 80 15.01 -9.38 -14.70
CA TYR A 80 15.28 -9.46 -13.27
C TYR A 80 14.28 -8.66 -12.43
N ARG A 81 13.79 -7.51 -12.94
CA ARG A 81 12.70 -6.77 -12.28
C ARG A 81 11.41 -7.58 -12.28
N ASP A 82 11.02 -8.14 -13.40
CA ASP A 82 9.79 -8.95 -13.54
C ASP A 82 9.81 -10.20 -12.62
N LYS A 83 11.01 -10.70 -12.31
CA LYS A 83 11.22 -11.80 -11.34
C LYS A 83 11.35 -11.33 -9.89
N ASN A 84 11.28 -10.03 -9.62
CA ASN A 84 11.58 -9.42 -8.32
C ASN A 84 12.98 -9.79 -7.77
N GLU A 85 13.95 -9.85 -8.67
CA GLU A 85 15.35 -10.24 -8.42
C GLU A 85 16.34 -9.15 -8.85
N ILE A 86 15.97 -7.87 -8.70
CA ILE A 86 16.79 -6.75 -9.20
C ILE A 86 18.19 -6.73 -8.59
N GLN A 87 18.38 -7.25 -7.38
CA GLN A 87 19.70 -7.41 -6.78
C GLN A 87 20.59 -8.34 -7.61
N SER A 88 20.05 -9.42 -8.14
CA SER A 88 20.79 -10.34 -9.01
C SER A 88 21.26 -9.67 -10.31
N TYR A 89 20.55 -8.64 -10.79
CA TYR A 89 21.03 -7.82 -11.91
C TYR A 89 22.25 -6.97 -11.49
N PHE A 90 22.22 -6.34 -10.32
CA PHE A 90 23.35 -5.56 -9.84
C PHE A 90 24.59 -6.42 -9.64
N ASP A 91 24.43 -7.59 -9.04
CA ASP A 91 25.50 -8.56 -8.84
C ASP A 91 26.08 -9.04 -10.17
N TYR A 92 25.22 -9.27 -11.18
CA TYR A 92 25.66 -9.64 -12.52
C TYR A 92 26.51 -8.54 -13.19
N ILE A 93 26.07 -7.29 -13.08
CA ILE A 93 26.78 -6.12 -13.62
C ILE A 93 28.16 -5.98 -12.96
N GLU A 94 28.22 -6.04 -11.63
CA GLU A 94 29.43 -5.88 -10.85
C GLU A 94 30.41 -7.01 -11.12
N LYS A 95 29.96 -8.26 -10.99
CA LYS A 95 30.79 -9.47 -11.19
C LYS A 95 31.46 -9.51 -12.57
N ASN A 96 30.81 -8.98 -13.59
CA ASN A 96 31.32 -9.00 -14.95
C ASN A 96 31.97 -7.65 -15.37
N ASN A 97 32.13 -6.69 -14.46
CA ASN A 97 32.69 -5.36 -14.71
C ASN A 97 32.06 -4.66 -15.93
N LEU A 98 30.73 -4.78 -16.09
CA LEU A 98 30.02 -4.28 -17.26
C LEU A 98 29.72 -2.79 -17.19
N ALA A 99 29.42 -2.29 -16.00
CA ALA A 99 29.16 -0.89 -15.70
C ALA A 99 29.28 -0.64 -14.19
N VAL A 100 29.41 0.62 -13.79
CA VAL A 100 29.23 1.03 -12.39
C VAL A 100 27.81 1.59 -12.26
N ILE A 101 26.97 0.91 -11.48
CA ILE A 101 25.65 1.41 -11.15
C ILE A 101 25.74 2.12 -9.79
N SER A 102 25.53 3.44 -9.77
CA SER A 102 25.57 4.20 -8.52
C SER A 102 24.53 3.71 -7.53
N ILE A 103 24.77 3.92 -6.24
CA ILE A 103 23.83 3.56 -5.16
C ILE A 103 22.46 4.20 -5.41
N ASP A 104 22.41 5.48 -5.78
CA ASP A 104 21.15 6.17 -6.07
C ASP A 104 20.38 5.52 -7.23
N LYS A 105 21.10 5.01 -8.24
CA LYS A 105 20.46 4.31 -9.36
C LYS A 105 19.97 2.92 -8.94
N GLN A 106 20.72 2.22 -8.08
CA GLN A 106 20.27 0.95 -7.51
C GLN A 106 19.05 1.14 -6.62
N ASP A 107 19.04 2.16 -5.75
CA ASP A 107 17.93 2.58 -4.92
C ASP A 107 16.68 2.82 -5.77
N SER A 108 16.77 3.70 -6.76
CA SER A 108 15.67 4.00 -7.68
C SER A 108 15.13 2.77 -8.42
N LEU A 109 16.00 1.88 -8.93
CA LEU A 109 15.56 0.67 -9.64
C LEU A 109 14.88 -0.34 -8.70
N SER A 110 15.37 -0.46 -7.48
CA SER A 110 14.75 -1.30 -6.45
C SER A 110 13.36 -0.79 -6.08
N PHE A 111 13.23 0.52 -5.87
CA PHE A 111 11.94 1.16 -5.59
C PHE A 111 10.93 0.97 -6.73
N VAL A 112 11.33 1.24 -7.98
CA VAL A 112 10.44 1.07 -9.16
C VAL A 112 9.98 -0.38 -9.28
N THR A 113 10.83 -1.35 -8.94
CA THR A 113 10.44 -2.78 -8.92
C THR A 113 9.32 -3.04 -7.90
N ILE A 114 9.43 -2.51 -6.70
CA ILE A 114 8.39 -2.61 -5.66
C ILE A 114 7.09 -1.95 -6.12
N GLN A 115 7.18 -0.75 -6.69
CA GLN A 115 6.03 0.01 -7.20
C GLN A 115 5.30 -0.75 -8.32
N ASP A 116 6.03 -1.41 -9.21
CA ASP A 116 5.47 -2.24 -10.29
C ASP A 116 4.62 -3.40 -9.73
N PHE A 117 5.11 -4.11 -8.70
CA PHE A 117 4.35 -5.18 -8.05
C PHE A 117 3.14 -4.65 -7.27
N TYR A 118 3.30 -3.56 -6.53
CA TYR A 118 2.20 -2.92 -5.83
C TYR A 118 1.08 -2.48 -6.80
N SER A 119 1.43 -1.89 -7.94
CA SER A 119 0.46 -1.46 -8.96
C SER A 119 -0.35 -2.62 -9.54
N LYS A 120 0.25 -3.81 -9.61
CA LYS A 120 -0.38 -5.07 -10.03
C LYS A 120 -1.17 -5.75 -8.90
N ARG A 121 -1.16 -5.18 -7.69
CA ARG A 121 -1.73 -5.76 -6.47
C ARG A 121 -1.10 -7.11 -6.07
N ASP A 122 0.13 -7.35 -6.49
CA ASP A 122 0.91 -8.50 -6.04
C ASP A 122 1.58 -8.17 -4.71
N TYR A 123 0.76 -8.24 -3.65
CA TYR A 123 1.17 -7.81 -2.32
C TYR A 123 2.29 -8.67 -1.74
N ASN A 124 2.34 -9.96 -2.06
CA ASN A 124 3.41 -10.85 -1.59
C ASN A 124 4.77 -10.45 -2.19
N GLU A 125 4.84 -10.22 -3.50
CA GLU A 125 6.07 -9.79 -4.14
C GLU A 125 6.41 -8.34 -3.76
N THR A 126 5.42 -7.47 -3.53
CA THR A 126 5.64 -6.11 -2.99
C THR A 126 6.35 -6.17 -1.64
N LEU A 127 5.87 -7.00 -0.70
CA LEU A 127 6.47 -7.15 0.63
C LEU A 127 7.87 -7.75 0.56
N LYS A 128 8.09 -8.75 -0.28
CA LYS A 128 9.42 -9.32 -0.50
C LYS A 128 10.42 -8.26 -0.97
N GLY A 129 10.04 -7.45 -1.96
CA GLY A 129 10.85 -6.34 -2.46
C GLY A 129 11.07 -5.27 -1.40
N ALA A 130 10.02 -4.89 -0.66
CA ALA A 130 10.09 -3.91 0.40
C ALA A 130 11.05 -4.32 1.53
N ARG A 131 10.99 -5.57 2.01
CA ARG A 131 11.91 -6.10 3.03
C ARG A 131 13.37 -6.05 2.56
N GLN A 132 13.64 -6.44 1.30
CA GLN A 132 14.98 -6.35 0.72
C GLN A 132 15.47 -4.91 0.60
N TYR A 133 14.58 -3.99 0.22
CA TYR A 133 14.89 -2.57 0.12
C TYR A 133 15.23 -1.98 1.48
N LEU A 134 14.41 -2.20 2.49
CA LEU A 134 14.59 -1.67 3.85
C LEU A 134 15.85 -2.22 4.54
N ASP A 135 16.22 -3.46 4.26
CA ASP A 135 17.48 -4.04 4.75
C ASP A 135 18.70 -3.36 4.13
N LYS A 136 18.66 -3.10 2.82
CA LYS A 136 19.80 -2.59 2.07
C LYS A 136 19.95 -1.07 2.11
N TYR A 137 18.85 -0.32 2.03
CA TYR A 137 18.86 1.14 1.85
C TYR A 137 18.34 1.87 3.09
N GLN A 138 19.06 1.79 4.21
CA GLN A 138 18.66 2.41 5.48
C GLN A 138 18.52 3.95 5.43
N ASN A 139 19.12 4.61 4.42
CA ASN A 139 18.99 6.03 4.12
C ASN A 139 18.54 6.24 2.68
N GLY A 140 17.76 5.32 2.13
CA GLY A 140 17.25 5.37 0.76
C GLY A 140 16.29 6.53 0.53
N ALA A 141 16.24 7.02 -0.70
CA ALA A 141 15.39 8.15 -1.06
C ALA A 141 13.89 7.83 -1.01
N TYR A 142 13.52 6.55 -1.05
CA TYR A 142 12.13 6.09 -1.15
C TYR A 142 11.63 5.33 0.09
N LEU A 143 12.28 5.54 1.25
CA LEU A 143 11.90 4.85 2.48
C LEU A 143 10.42 5.07 2.84
N LEU A 144 9.93 6.31 2.74
CA LEU A 144 8.55 6.64 3.06
C LEU A 144 7.56 5.87 2.16
N ASP A 145 7.79 5.89 0.86
CA ASP A 145 6.95 5.18 -0.13
C ASP A 145 6.99 3.66 0.10
N VAL A 146 8.17 3.11 0.37
CA VAL A 146 8.34 1.67 0.61
C VAL A 146 7.62 1.23 1.87
N HIS A 147 7.71 2.00 2.97
CA HIS A 147 6.93 1.74 4.18
C HIS A 147 5.42 1.81 3.90
N TYR A 148 4.96 2.79 3.12
CA TYR A 148 3.56 2.90 2.74
C TYR A 148 3.09 1.71 1.90
N TYR A 149 3.85 1.29 0.88
CA TYR A 149 3.50 0.12 0.07
C TYR A 149 3.50 -1.18 0.87
N ALA A 150 4.45 -1.33 1.81
CA ALA A 150 4.46 -2.46 2.73
C ALA A 150 3.22 -2.47 3.63
N MET A 151 2.89 -1.34 4.26
CA MET A 151 1.69 -1.16 5.07
C MET A 151 0.42 -1.55 4.30
N LYS A 152 0.23 -0.99 3.09
CA LYS A 152 -0.97 -1.26 2.26
C LYS A 152 -1.02 -2.70 1.76
N SER A 153 0.14 -3.32 1.54
CA SER A 153 0.20 -4.73 1.14
C SER A 153 -0.17 -5.66 2.30
N LEU A 154 0.31 -5.38 3.51
CA LEU A 154 -0.06 -6.12 4.72
C LEU A 154 -1.55 -5.98 5.03
N GLU A 155 -2.11 -4.77 4.92
CA GLU A 155 -3.55 -4.52 5.04
C GLU A 155 -4.34 -5.37 4.04
N GLY A 156 -3.92 -5.37 2.76
CA GLY A 156 -4.56 -6.14 1.70
C GLY A 156 -4.50 -7.67 1.88
N LEU A 157 -3.48 -8.16 2.60
CA LEU A 157 -3.32 -9.58 2.96
C LEU A 157 -4.00 -9.95 4.28
N GLY A 158 -4.43 -8.97 5.07
CA GLY A 158 -4.97 -9.19 6.42
C GLY A 158 -3.90 -9.57 7.45
N GLU A 159 -2.62 -9.25 7.19
CA GLU A 159 -1.50 -9.53 8.08
C GLU A 159 -1.27 -8.33 9.02
N THR A 160 -1.41 -8.54 10.33
CA THR A 160 -1.37 -7.46 11.31
C THR A 160 -0.06 -7.37 12.10
N GLU A 161 0.77 -8.42 12.11
CA GLU A 161 1.96 -8.49 12.97
C GLU A 161 3.01 -7.42 12.61
N GLU A 162 3.34 -7.25 11.34
CA GLU A 162 4.38 -6.31 10.90
C GLU A 162 3.83 -4.92 10.53
N ILE A 163 2.52 -4.75 10.37
CA ILE A 163 1.93 -3.54 9.81
C ILE A 163 2.20 -2.31 10.68
N ARG A 164 2.18 -2.46 12.01
CA ARG A 164 2.34 -1.36 12.98
C ARG A 164 3.67 -0.63 12.80
N GLN A 165 4.78 -1.33 12.60
CA GLN A 165 6.08 -0.70 12.41
C GLN A 165 6.12 0.20 11.15
N HIS A 166 5.42 -0.20 10.08
CA HIS A 166 5.36 0.59 8.86
C HIS A 166 4.46 1.82 9.03
N ILE A 167 3.34 1.66 9.72
CA ILE A 167 2.45 2.77 10.08
C ILE A 167 3.21 3.79 10.93
N GLU A 168 3.86 3.34 12.00
CA GLU A 168 4.62 4.20 12.91
C GLU A 168 5.74 4.96 12.18
N TYR A 169 6.41 4.31 11.22
CA TYR A 169 7.38 5.01 10.39
C TYR A 169 6.73 6.17 9.63
N VAL A 170 5.59 5.92 8.95
CA VAL A 170 4.88 6.92 8.11
C VAL A 170 4.39 8.09 8.95
N ILE A 171 3.70 7.83 10.07
CA ILE A 171 3.09 8.89 10.91
C ILE A 171 4.11 9.72 11.69
N ASN A 172 5.36 9.25 11.83
CA ASN A 172 6.46 9.96 12.47
C ASN A 172 7.29 10.80 11.48
N GLN A 173 7.02 10.71 10.18
CA GLN A 173 7.61 11.62 9.21
C GLN A 173 6.86 12.97 9.21
N PRO A 174 7.50 14.07 8.74
CA PRO A 174 6.76 15.30 8.46
C PRO A 174 5.51 15.03 7.60
N ASP A 175 4.52 15.91 7.70
CA ASP A 175 3.25 15.78 6.97
C ASP A 175 3.48 15.37 5.52
N ASN A 176 2.82 14.30 5.12
CA ASN A 176 2.97 13.67 3.81
C ASN A 176 1.64 13.08 3.35
N ASP A 177 1.54 12.78 2.07
CA ASP A 177 0.31 12.28 1.43
C ASP A 177 -0.22 10.95 1.99
N TYR A 178 0.57 10.25 2.82
CA TYR A 178 0.22 8.95 3.40
C TYR A 178 -0.26 9.03 4.85
N THR A 179 -0.08 10.18 5.50
CA THR A 179 -0.34 10.37 6.94
C THR A 179 -1.79 10.06 7.31
N ASP A 180 -2.76 10.56 6.57
CA ASP A 180 -4.19 10.32 6.82
C ASP A 180 -4.53 8.83 6.78
N ASN A 181 -4.07 8.13 5.73
CA ASN A 181 -4.31 6.69 5.59
C ASN A 181 -3.66 5.88 6.71
N ALA A 182 -2.45 6.26 7.12
CA ALA A 182 -1.71 5.57 8.17
C ALA A 182 -2.36 5.78 9.54
N LEU A 183 -2.75 7.02 9.87
CA LEU A 183 -3.45 7.34 11.12
C LEU A 183 -4.82 6.65 11.19
N LEU A 184 -5.59 6.67 10.11
CA LEU A 184 -6.89 6.02 10.07
C LEU A 184 -6.77 4.51 10.29
N LEU A 185 -5.77 3.88 9.66
CA LEU A 185 -5.55 2.45 9.79
C LEU A 185 -5.16 2.07 11.22
N ILE A 186 -4.20 2.76 11.84
CA ILE A 186 -3.77 2.43 13.21
C ILE A 186 -4.87 2.74 14.23
N ALA A 187 -5.63 3.81 14.04
CA ALA A 187 -6.75 4.14 14.91
C ALA A 187 -7.83 3.04 14.91
N ARG A 188 -8.18 2.53 13.72
CA ARG A 188 -9.11 1.39 13.56
C ARG A 188 -8.55 0.11 14.17
N MET A 189 -7.28 -0.21 13.92
CA MET A 189 -6.64 -1.38 14.50
C MET A 189 -6.64 -1.34 16.04
N ASP A 190 -6.33 -0.20 16.62
CA ASP A 190 -6.35 -0.04 18.07
C ASP A 190 -7.77 -0.08 18.65
N TYR A 191 -8.76 0.46 17.92
CA TYR A 191 -10.17 0.34 18.31
C TYR A 191 -10.62 -1.11 18.33
N ASP A 192 -10.32 -1.88 17.29
CA ASP A 192 -10.70 -3.29 17.17
C ASP A 192 -9.98 -4.18 18.21
N ALA A 193 -8.78 -3.77 18.62
CA ALA A 193 -8.02 -4.41 19.70
C ALA A 193 -8.43 -3.92 21.11
N GLU A 194 -9.47 -3.10 21.23
CA GLU A 194 -9.96 -2.50 22.48
C GLU A 194 -8.93 -1.58 23.18
N ASN A 195 -7.89 -1.14 22.46
CA ASN A 195 -6.90 -0.15 22.91
C ASN A 195 -7.47 1.27 22.76
N TYR A 196 -8.60 1.54 23.40
CA TYR A 196 -9.39 2.74 23.17
C TYR A 196 -8.64 4.06 23.44
N SER A 197 -7.73 4.08 24.41
CA SER A 197 -6.91 5.27 24.69
C SER A 197 -6.05 5.65 23.50
N SER A 198 -5.30 4.70 22.94
CA SER A 198 -4.43 4.89 21.78
C SER A 198 -5.24 5.18 20.51
N SER A 199 -6.36 4.47 20.33
CA SER A 199 -7.29 4.71 19.23
C SER A 199 -7.80 6.15 19.23
N ALA A 200 -8.22 6.67 20.39
CA ALA A 200 -8.70 8.04 20.54
C ALA A 200 -7.62 9.06 20.15
N GLU A 201 -6.37 8.85 20.61
CA GLU A 201 -5.26 9.76 20.29
C GLU A 201 -4.98 9.82 18.78
N TYR A 202 -5.02 8.68 18.08
CA TYR A 202 -4.81 8.66 16.62
C TYR A 202 -5.98 9.28 15.86
N TYR A 203 -7.22 9.02 16.28
CA TYR A 203 -8.39 9.65 15.67
C TYR A 203 -8.41 11.17 15.92
N ASP A 204 -8.09 11.63 17.12
CA ASP A 204 -7.98 13.06 17.42
C ASP A 204 -6.95 13.74 16.53
N ARG A 205 -5.75 13.16 16.46
CA ARG A 205 -4.69 13.66 15.57
C ARG A 205 -5.13 13.71 14.11
N LEU A 206 -5.83 12.68 13.63
CA LEU A 206 -6.32 12.64 12.25
C LEU A 206 -7.37 13.73 11.99
N ALA A 207 -8.32 13.92 12.91
CA ALA A 207 -9.33 14.96 12.80
C ALA A 207 -8.74 16.37 12.73
N ASP A 208 -7.62 16.59 13.46
CA ASP A 208 -6.96 17.88 13.52
C ASP A 208 -6.16 18.24 12.26
N ILE A 209 -5.66 17.24 11.51
CA ILE A 209 -4.73 17.49 10.39
C ILE A 209 -5.35 17.27 9.01
N THR A 210 -6.37 16.41 8.88
CA THR A 210 -6.92 16.06 7.58
C THR A 210 -7.70 17.22 6.95
N GLU A 211 -7.48 17.46 5.67
CA GLU A 211 -8.28 18.39 4.87
C GLU A 211 -9.49 17.71 4.21
N ASN A 212 -9.56 16.38 4.28
CA ASN A 212 -10.64 15.59 3.70
C ASN A 212 -11.84 15.52 4.66
N GLN A 213 -12.97 16.11 4.30
CA GLN A 213 -14.16 16.18 5.16
C GLN A 213 -14.73 14.80 5.53
N ASP A 214 -14.67 13.81 4.63
CA ASP A 214 -15.17 12.46 4.92
C ASP A 214 -14.27 11.76 5.94
N ILE A 215 -12.95 11.89 5.78
CA ILE A 215 -11.98 11.34 6.73
C ILE A 215 -12.07 12.04 8.08
N MET A 216 -12.24 13.37 8.08
CA MET A 216 -12.41 14.15 9.31
C MET A 216 -13.64 13.68 10.09
N LEU A 217 -14.77 13.54 9.42
CA LEU A 217 -16.01 13.07 10.05
C LEU A 217 -15.84 11.65 10.62
N GLU A 218 -15.22 10.75 9.87
CA GLU A 218 -14.92 9.40 10.36
C GLU A 218 -13.97 9.42 11.58
N ALA A 219 -12.97 10.31 11.56
CA ALA A 219 -12.05 10.48 12.67
C ALA A 219 -12.74 10.99 13.93
N ILE A 220 -13.64 11.98 13.81
CA ILE A 220 -14.42 12.50 14.96
C ILE A 220 -15.36 11.42 15.50
N GLU A 221 -16.00 10.62 14.64
CA GLU A 221 -16.86 9.50 15.04
C GLU A 221 -16.04 8.40 15.77
N GLY A 222 -14.87 8.07 15.24
CA GLY A 222 -13.96 7.11 15.86
C GLY A 222 -13.44 7.60 17.22
N SER A 223 -13.04 8.87 17.31
CA SER A 223 -12.61 9.52 18.54
C SER A 223 -13.74 9.53 19.58
N MET A 224 -14.94 9.93 19.21
CA MET A 224 -16.14 9.93 20.07
C MET A 224 -16.35 8.56 20.71
N LYS A 225 -16.34 7.49 19.92
CA LYS A 225 -16.55 6.12 20.40
C LYS A 225 -15.39 5.64 21.27
N SER A 226 -14.15 5.92 20.85
CA SER A 226 -12.95 5.51 21.60
C SER A 226 -12.90 6.18 22.97
N HIS A 227 -13.18 7.48 23.05
CA HIS A 227 -13.28 8.18 24.34
C HIS A 227 -14.40 7.62 25.23
N TYR A 228 -15.56 7.27 24.65
CA TYR A 228 -16.63 6.65 25.39
C TYR A 228 -16.20 5.32 26.03
N PHE A 229 -15.63 4.41 25.22
CA PHE A 229 -15.18 3.11 25.74
C PHE A 229 -13.95 3.21 26.66
N ASN A 230 -13.16 4.29 26.53
CA ASN A 230 -12.08 4.60 27.47
C ASN A 230 -12.56 5.28 28.76
N ASN A 231 -13.88 5.41 28.98
CA ASN A 231 -14.53 6.11 30.09
C ASN A 231 -14.21 7.60 30.20
N GLU A 232 -13.73 8.21 29.12
CA GLU A 232 -13.46 9.65 29.02
C GLU A 232 -14.72 10.40 28.54
N TYR A 233 -15.81 10.25 29.29
CA TYR A 233 -17.15 10.71 28.88
C TYR A 233 -17.22 12.19 28.51
N ASN A 234 -16.44 13.06 29.14
CA ASN A 234 -16.43 14.48 28.80
C ASN A 234 -15.92 14.73 27.37
N LYS A 235 -14.84 14.06 26.97
CA LYS A 235 -14.31 14.17 25.62
C LYS A 235 -15.25 13.53 24.60
N SER A 236 -15.84 12.38 24.94
CA SER A 236 -16.87 11.74 24.10
C SER A 236 -18.06 12.69 23.85
N ILE A 237 -18.54 13.40 24.87
CA ILE A 237 -19.61 14.39 24.78
C ILE A 237 -19.18 15.56 23.87
N GLU A 238 -17.95 16.03 24.00
CA GLU A 238 -17.39 17.11 23.14
C GLU A 238 -17.40 16.69 21.68
N LYS A 239 -16.86 15.51 21.35
CA LYS A 239 -16.83 14.98 19.98
C LYS A 239 -18.21 14.72 19.39
N ALA A 240 -19.14 14.21 20.20
CA ALA A 240 -20.53 14.03 19.75
C ALA A 240 -21.21 15.36 19.40
N ASN A 241 -20.98 16.41 20.19
CA ASN A 241 -21.49 17.74 19.88
C ASN A 241 -20.82 18.35 18.65
N GLU A 242 -19.53 18.08 18.42
CA GLU A 242 -18.81 18.48 17.23
C GLU A 242 -19.46 17.88 15.98
N ILE A 243 -19.77 16.57 15.97
CA ILE A 243 -20.53 15.92 14.88
C ILE A 243 -21.87 16.59 14.64
N LEU A 244 -22.65 16.81 15.71
CA LEU A 244 -24.00 17.40 15.61
C LEU A 244 -24.00 18.87 15.14
N ALA A 245 -22.87 19.56 15.22
CA ALA A 245 -22.70 20.92 14.70
C ALA A 245 -22.41 20.97 13.19
N ILE A 246 -22.06 19.85 12.58
CA ILE A 246 -21.80 19.75 11.13
C ILE A 246 -23.14 19.81 10.37
N ASN A 247 -23.24 20.70 9.38
CA ASN A 247 -24.52 20.97 8.70
C ASN A 247 -25.06 19.81 7.86
N GLU A 248 -24.18 19.02 7.27
CA GLU A 248 -24.53 17.96 6.32
C GLU A 248 -24.07 16.59 6.82
N ILE A 249 -24.73 16.08 7.86
CA ILE A 249 -24.51 14.71 8.36
C ILE A 249 -25.74 13.83 8.10
N SER A 250 -25.51 12.54 7.90
CA SER A 250 -26.57 11.56 7.69
C SER A 250 -27.42 11.34 8.93
N ASP A 251 -28.63 10.84 8.77
CA ASP A 251 -29.49 10.49 9.90
C ASP A 251 -28.85 9.44 10.81
N ASN A 252 -28.10 8.49 10.23
CA ASN A 252 -27.35 7.51 11.02
C ASN A 252 -26.30 8.16 11.93
N GLN A 253 -25.54 9.13 11.41
CA GLN A 253 -24.55 9.87 12.20
C GLN A 253 -25.21 10.67 13.32
N LYS A 254 -26.38 11.31 13.05
CA LYS A 254 -27.16 11.99 14.07
C LYS A 254 -27.61 11.05 15.17
N ILE A 255 -28.09 9.86 14.78
CA ILE A 255 -28.55 8.83 15.74
C ILE A 255 -27.38 8.36 16.60
N GLN A 256 -26.24 8.01 15.98
CA GLN A 256 -25.05 7.53 16.70
C GLN A 256 -24.52 8.60 17.66
N ALA A 257 -24.38 9.84 17.23
CA ALA A 257 -23.91 10.93 18.08
C ALA A 257 -24.83 11.18 19.27
N ASN A 258 -26.16 11.26 19.06
CA ASN A 258 -27.11 11.42 20.16
C ASN A 258 -27.12 10.20 21.10
N TYR A 259 -26.94 8.99 20.57
CA TYR A 259 -26.90 7.78 21.38
C TYR A 259 -25.66 7.75 22.28
N ILE A 260 -24.48 8.07 21.76
CA ILE A 260 -23.26 8.16 22.57
C ILE A 260 -23.32 9.30 23.58
N LEU A 261 -23.92 10.46 23.21
CA LEU A 261 -24.20 11.52 24.16
C LEU A 261 -25.07 11.01 25.34
N ALA A 262 -26.17 10.34 25.02
CA ALA A 262 -27.08 9.80 26.04
C ALA A 262 -26.37 8.82 26.97
N LYS A 263 -25.59 7.88 26.40
CA LYS A 263 -24.81 6.92 27.18
C LYS A 263 -23.74 7.59 28.05
N SER A 264 -23.02 8.55 27.50
CA SER A 264 -21.98 9.28 28.23
C SER A 264 -22.55 10.05 29.42
N TYR A 265 -23.69 10.70 29.29
CA TYR A 265 -24.37 11.35 30.41
C TYR A 265 -24.92 10.33 31.41
N PHE A 266 -25.46 9.20 30.93
CA PHE A 266 -25.95 8.13 31.78
C PHE A 266 -24.85 7.59 32.69
N ASP A 267 -23.70 7.24 32.10
CA ASP A 267 -22.57 6.67 32.84
C ASP A 267 -21.90 7.67 33.79
N LYS A 268 -22.07 8.98 33.52
CA LYS A 268 -21.73 10.05 34.47
C LYS A 268 -22.74 10.23 35.61
N GLY A 269 -23.92 9.62 35.50
CA GLY A 269 -25.01 9.80 36.45
C GLY A 269 -25.86 11.06 36.22
N ASP A 270 -25.68 11.73 35.10
CA ASP A 270 -26.48 12.88 34.68
C ASP A 270 -27.72 12.42 33.90
N TYR A 271 -28.68 11.86 34.67
CA TYR A 271 -29.85 11.23 34.11
C TYR A 271 -30.81 12.20 33.44
N GLU A 272 -30.78 13.50 33.76
CA GLU A 272 -31.62 14.52 33.15
C GLU A 272 -31.19 14.78 31.69
N GLU A 273 -29.90 15.04 31.46
CA GLU A 273 -29.37 15.22 30.11
C GLU A 273 -29.40 13.88 29.33
N SER A 274 -29.07 12.77 29.95
CA SER A 274 -29.18 11.45 29.32
C SER A 274 -30.59 11.17 28.79
N LEU A 275 -31.64 11.40 29.59
CA LEU A 275 -33.04 11.22 29.18
C LEU A 275 -33.39 12.04 27.92
N LYS A 276 -32.92 13.27 27.84
CA LYS A 276 -33.14 14.15 26.70
C LYS A 276 -32.63 13.56 25.40
N TYR A 277 -31.39 13.04 25.41
CA TYR A 277 -30.77 12.49 24.21
C TYR A 277 -31.31 11.09 23.87
N PHE A 278 -31.61 10.23 24.83
CA PHE A 278 -32.31 8.96 24.58
C PHE A 278 -33.70 9.18 23.94
N ASN A 279 -34.45 10.20 24.36
CA ASN A 279 -35.74 10.52 23.75
C ASN A 279 -35.58 10.98 22.29
N ILE A 280 -34.50 11.70 21.95
CA ILE A 280 -34.19 12.05 20.56
C ILE A 280 -33.95 10.77 19.74
N CYS A 281 -33.14 9.84 20.23
CA CYS A 281 -32.88 8.56 19.55
C CYS A 281 -34.15 7.74 19.34
N THR A 282 -35.01 7.63 20.34
CA THR A 282 -36.31 6.95 20.24
C THR A 282 -37.22 7.56 19.16
N GLY A 283 -37.13 8.88 18.96
CA GLY A 283 -37.86 9.59 17.90
C GLY A 283 -37.29 9.36 16.51
N LEU A 284 -35.98 9.28 16.37
CA LEU A 284 -35.27 9.18 15.09
C LEU A 284 -35.16 7.73 14.58
N ASP A 285 -34.97 6.76 15.46
CA ASP A 285 -34.74 5.37 15.12
C ASP A 285 -35.88 4.45 15.59
N LYS A 286 -36.30 3.54 14.71
CA LYS A 286 -37.33 2.52 14.97
C LYS A 286 -36.75 1.12 15.12
N THR A 287 -35.43 1.01 15.13
CA THR A 287 -34.68 -0.24 15.20
C THR A 287 -34.16 -0.47 16.63
N GLU A 288 -33.05 -1.21 16.71
CA GLU A 288 -32.44 -1.62 17.97
C GLU A 288 -32.02 -0.45 18.86
N ILE A 289 -31.36 0.58 18.28
CA ILE A 289 -30.92 1.77 19.04
C ILE A 289 -32.13 2.52 19.63
N GLY A 290 -33.19 2.68 18.84
CA GLY A 290 -34.42 3.32 19.33
C GLY A 290 -35.09 2.53 20.45
N ALA A 291 -35.12 1.20 20.36
CA ALA A 291 -35.68 0.33 21.40
C ALA A 291 -34.84 0.38 22.69
N GLU A 292 -33.51 0.29 22.58
CA GLU A 292 -32.58 0.41 23.71
C GLU A 292 -32.67 1.79 24.36
N SER A 293 -32.77 2.84 23.54
CA SER A 293 -32.94 4.21 24.02
C SER A 293 -34.25 4.39 24.80
N GLY A 294 -35.33 3.75 24.34
CA GLY A 294 -36.63 3.78 25.05
C GLY A 294 -36.53 3.10 26.42
N TYR A 295 -35.88 1.94 26.51
CA TYR A 295 -35.63 1.28 27.78
C TYR A 295 -34.74 2.16 28.69
N SER A 296 -33.63 2.69 28.17
CA SER A 296 -32.72 3.54 28.95
C SER A 296 -33.37 4.84 29.41
N SER A 297 -34.29 5.42 28.64
CA SER A 297 -35.12 6.55 29.06
C SER A 297 -35.96 6.20 30.32
N ALA A 298 -36.57 5.03 30.34
CA ALA A 298 -37.34 4.58 31.52
C ALA A 298 -36.42 4.41 32.76
N VAL A 299 -35.21 3.91 32.59
CA VAL A 299 -34.22 3.79 33.66
C VAL A 299 -33.78 5.18 34.16
N CYS A 300 -33.57 6.17 33.24
CA CYS A 300 -33.28 7.53 33.68
C CYS A 300 -34.40 8.12 34.53
N ILE A 301 -35.67 7.96 34.10
CA ILE A 301 -36.83 8.43 34.87
C ILE A 301 -36.87 7.81 36.24
N TYR A 302 -36.59 6.51 36.37
CA TYR A 302 -36.53 5.82 37.67
C TYR A 302 -35.45 6.41 38.60
N ASN A 303 -34.26 6.73 38.05
CA ASN A 303 -33.16 7.29 38.84
C ASN A 303 -33.35 8.78 39.21
N LEU A 304 -34.27 9.47 38.57
CA LEU A 304 -34.62 10.87 38.87
C LEU A 304 -35.72 11.02 39.93
N GLN A 305 -36.33 9.92 40.35
CA GLN A 305 -37.34 9.87 41.44
C GLN A 305 -36.70 9.69 42.80
#